data_3b5f955a16649df39816bd17c566e28b
#
_entry.id   3b5f955a16649df39816bd17c566e28b
#
_cell.length_a   1.000
_cell.length_b   1.000
_cell.length_c   1.000
_cell.angle_alpha   90.00
_cell.angle_beta   90.00
_cell.angle_gamma   90.00
#
_symmetry.space_group_name_H-M   'P 1'
#
loop_
_entity.id
_entity.type
_entity.pdbx_description
1 polymer ?
#
loop_
_entity_poly.entity_id
_entity_poly.type
_entity_poly.pdbx_seq_one_letter_code
_entity_poly.pdbx_strand_id
1 'polypeptide(L)'
;MARFIFVTGGMVSSLGKGLSSASLAYLLQSRGYKVRLRKLDPYLNVDPGTMSPFQHGEVYVTNDGAETDLDLGHYERFSGVSAKKSDNITNGKIYSDVLKKERKGEYLGKTVQVIPHITDRIKQFIKNDSSKEDFVICEIGGIVGDIESLPFVEAIRQFANDVGKKNALFIHLTLVPYLKASDEIKTKPTQHSVKELRSIGIQPDIIICRSERPIPIEHRKKISLFCNVDIKNVIETVDVRIIYEAPMSFFREKLDVQVLNYFKLKSKKSANLNPWKKIKKIIINNKKQVNIAIIGKYVELKDAYKSLDEALTHGGISNKIKVNLIRIDSEKLKISEIKKKLKNISGILIPGGFGKRGTDGKIEAIKHARLNKIPFLGICYGMQMAIIEFARNQLKLKNATSSEFDKKGLPIIGLINEWTKDGQMIKGTDKDLGGTMRLGSYDAKLNNNSKIRKIYKSKIIKERHRHRYEVNIAYRDKFEKKGMIFSGLSPDNKLPEIIELKNHPWFIGVQFHPEFKSRPLAPHPLFSSFIKAAKNHK
;
A
#
# COMPACT_ATOMS: atom_id res chain seq x y z
N MET A 1 0.75 30.12 -3.04
CA MET A 1 1.74 29.13 -3.49
C MET A 1 1.83 28.05 -2.41
N ALA A 2 1.85 26.76 -2.80
CA ALA A 2 2.06 25.68 -1.86
C ALA A 2 3.43 25.77 -1.18
N ARG A 3 3.55 25.23 0.02
CA ARG A 3 4.81 25.05 0.74
C ARG A 3 5.28 23.61 0.57
N PHE A 4 6.57 23.44 0.36
CA PHE A 4 7.15 22.13 0.07
C PHE A 4 7.95 21.62 1.27
N ILE A 5 7.73 20.36 1.61
CA ILE A 5 8.44 19.66 2.68
C ILE A 5 9.13 18.46 2.06
N PHE A 6 10.45 18.41 2.10
CA PHE A 6 11.23 17.31 1.58
C PHE A 6 11.68 16.41 2.72
N VAL A 7 11.31 15.13 2.65
CA VAL A 7 11.65 14.13 3.65
C VAL A 7 12.71 13.20 3.08
N THR A 8 13.92 13.30 3.59
CA THR A 8 15.06 12.46 3.23
C THR A 8 15.40 11.51 4.37
N GLY A 9 16.21 10.50 4.11
CA GLY A 9 16.68 9.60 5.15
C GLY A 9 18.09 9.12 4.88
N GLY A 10 18.78 8.75 5.93
CA GLY A 10 20.15 8.29 5.86
C GLY A 10 20.44 7.07 6.72
N MET A 11 21.59 6.44 6.49
CA MET A 11 22.19 5.29 7.16
C MET A 11 21.59 3.93 6.81
N VAL A 12 20.26 3.75 6.84
CA VAL A 12 19.60 2.47 6.55
C VAL A 12 18.25 2.70 5.87
N SER A 13 17.81 1.73 5.08
CA SER A 13 16.46 1.67 4.56
C SER A 13 15.44 1.41 5.68
N SER A 14 14.16 1.50 5.37
CA SER A 14 13.06 1.18 6.31
C SER A 14 13.07 1.98 7.63
N LEU A 15 13.68 3.17 7.64
CA LEU A 15 13.65 4.10 8.78
C LEU A 15 12.25 4.59 9.14
N GLY A 16 11.27 4.42 8.25
CA GLY A 16 9.91 4.86 8.45
C GLY A 16 9.61 6.25 7.88
N LYS A 17 10.32 6.67 6.81
CA LYS A 17 10.03 7.92 6.07
C LYS A 17 8.56 8.01 5.68
N GLY A 18 7.99 6.96 5.05
CA GLY A 18 6.60 6.91 4.64
C GLY A 18 5.62 7.11 5.78
N LEU A 19 5.82 6.43 6.91
CA LEU A 19 4.99 6.58 8.09
C LEU A 19 5.12 7.97 8.73
N SER A 20 6.33 8.54 8.76
CA SER A 20 6.59 9.88 9.28
C SER A 20 5.92 10.94 8.41
N SER A 21 6.07 10.85 7.09
CA SER A 21 5.42 11.72 6.10
C SER A 21 3.90 11.67 6.20
N ALA A 22 3.34 10.46 6.28
CA ALA A 22 1.90 10.24 6.41
C ALA A 22 1.35 10.77 7.75
N SER A 23 2.10 10.58 8.85
CA SER A 23 1.73 11.09 10.17
C SER A 23 1.77 12.63 10.22
N LEU A 24 2.81 13.24 9.64
CA LEU A 24 2.90 14.70 9.52
C LEU A 24 1.75 15.26 8.68
N ALA A 25 1.43 14.61 7.55
CA ALA A 25 0.30 15.01 6.72
C ALA A 25 -1.01 15.02 7.51
N TYR A 26 -1.30 13.95 8.26
CA TYR A 26 -2.45 13.91 9.15
C TYR A 26 -2.47 15.05 10.17
N LEU A 27 -1.35 15.31 10.83
CA LEU A 27 -1.24 16.38 11.83
C LEU A 27 -1.51 17.75 11.23
N LEU A 28 -0.93 18.07 10.07
CA LEU A 28 -1.18 19.32 9.36
C LEU A 28 -2.64 19.45 8.88
N GLN A 29 -3.23 18.35 8.38
CA GLN A 29 -4.65 18.31 8.02
C GLN A 29 -5.55 18.53 9.25
N SER A 30 -5.20 17.91 10.38
CA SER A 30 -5.91 18.10 11.65
C SER A 30 -5.85 19.57 12.14
N ARG A 31 -4.79 20.29 11.76
CA ARG A 31 -4.64 21.75 11.97
C ARG A 31 -5.39 22.60 10.95
N GLY A 32 -6.06 21.99 9.97
CA GLY A 32 -6.91 22.66 8.98
C GLY A 32 -6.24 23.01 7.66
N TYR A 33 -5.09 22.39 7.35
CA TYR A 33 -4.36 22.60 6.10
C TYR A 33 -4.66 21.49 5.08
N LYS A 34 -4.62 21.83 3.80
CA LYS A 34 -4.66 20.87 2.70
C LYS A 34 -3.27 20.34 2.43
N VAL A 35 -3.12 19.02 2.44
CA VAL A 35 -1.81 18.35 2.31
C VAL A 35 -1.86 17.29 1.25
N ARG A 36 -0.86 17.27 0.37
CA ARG A 36 -0.60 16.22 -0.60
C ARG A 36 0.74 15.56 -0.32
N LEU A 37 0.80 14.24 -0.50
CA LEU A 37 2.02 13.45 -0.36
C LEU A 37 2.48 12.97 -1.73
N ARG A 38 3.81 12.96 -1.94
CA ARG A 38 4.46 12.46 -3.15
C ARG A 38 5.62 11.57 -2.78
N LYS A 39 5.83 10.55 -3.61
CA LYS A 39 6.94 9.60 -3.50
C LYS A 39 7.84 9.71 -4.72
N LEU A 40 9.14 9.84 -4.48
CA LEU A 40 10.19 9.86 -5.48
C LEU A 40 11.09 8.64 -5.22
N ASP A 41 11.02 7.64 -6.10
CA ASP A 41 11.72 6.35 -5.93
C ASP A 41 12.97 6.27 -6.80
N PRO A 42 14.15 5.99 -6.21
CA PRO A 42 15.43 6.11 -6.90
C PRO A 42 15.76 4.94 -7.85
N TYR A 43 15.00 3.85 -7.82
CA TYR A 43 15.28 2.70 -8.69
C TYR A 43 15.00 2.99 -10.18
N LEU A 44 15.67 2.21 -11.06
CA LEU A 44 15.57 2.35 -12.52
C LEU A 44 14.39 1.61 -13.16
N ASN A 45 13.60 0.88 -12.39
CA ASN A 45 12.34 0.34 -12.89
C ASN A 45 11.39 1.48 -13.25
N VAL A 46 10.69 1.37 -14.38
CA VAL A 46 9.71 2.37 -14.82
C VAL A 46 8.57 2.50 -13.81
N ASP A 47 8.15 1.37 -13.27
CA ASP A 47 7.23 1.22 -12.14
C ASP A 47 7.53 -0.08 -11.39
N PRO A 48 6.95 -0.32 -10.21
CA PRO A 48 7.19 -1.54 -9.44
C PRO A 48 6.39 -2.77 -9.92
N GLY A 49 5.60 -2.67 -10.98
CA GLY A 49 4.66 -3.72 -11.41
C GLY A 49 5.29 -5.07 -11.71
N THR A 50 6.56 -5.08 -12.17
CA THR A 50 7.32 -6.30 -12.48
C THR A 50 8.33 -6.68 -11.39
N MET A 51 8.41 -5.91 -10.29
CA MET A 51 9.36 -6.18 -9.22
C MET A 51 8.90 -7.36 -8.35
N SER A 52 9.86 -8.11 -7.82
CA SER A 52 9.58 -9.22 -6.93
C SER A 52 9.04 -8.72 -5.59
N PRO A 53 7.89 -9.24 -5.11
CA PRO A 53 7.39 -8.90 -3.78
C PRO A 53 8.36 -9.25 -2.64
N PHE A 54 9.29 -10.18 -2.85
CA PHE A 54 10.34 -10.52 -1.88
C PHE A 54 11.39 -9.42 -1.71
N GLN A 55 11.60 -8.60 -2.73
CA GLN A 55 12.59 -7.51 -2.69
C GLN A 55 11.97 -6.16 -2.39
N HIS A 56 10.75 -5.91 -2.87
CA HIS A 56 10.14 -4.59 -2.87
C HIS A 56 8.87 -4.48 -1.99
N GLY A 57 8.31 -5.61 -1.54
CA GLY A 57 7.01 -5.64 -0.88
C GLY A 57 5.83 -5.64 -1.87
N GLU A 58 4.65 -5.25 -1.41
CA GLU A 58 3.46 -5.20 -2.26
C GLU A 58 3.54 -4.07 -3.29
N VAL A 59 2.96 -4.31 -4.46
CA VAL A 59 2.68 -3.27 -5.45
C VAL A 59 1.34 -2.65 -5.12
N TYR A 60 1.35 -1.36 -4.74
CA TYR A 60 0.13 -0.63 -4.42
C TYR A 60 -0.47 -0.02 -5.68
N VAL A 61 -1.80 -0.11 -5.85
CA VAL A 61 -2.50 0.38 -7.04
C VAL A 61 -3.40 1.55 -6.70
N THR A 62 -3.25 2.65 -7.45
CA THR A 62 -4.08 3.85 -7.33
C THR A 62 -5.42 3.73 -8.09
N ASN A 63 -6.36 4.65 -7.85
CA ASN A 63 -7.64 4.65 -8.55
C ASN A 63 -7.48 4.86 -10.07
N ASP A 64 -6.52 5.65 -10.50
CA ASP A 64 -6.22 5.97 -11.90
C ASP A 64 -5.21 4.98 -12.54
N GLY A 65 -4.99 3.83 -11.88
CA GLY A 65 -4.26 2.70 -12.43
C GLY A 65 -2.74 2.91 -12.49
N ALA A 66 -2.13 3.54 -11.50
CA ALA A 66 -0.69 3.49 -11.31
C ALA A 66 -0.33 2.30 -10.42
N GLU A 67 0.68 1.54 -10.81
CA GLU A 67 1.43 0.63 -9.94
C GLU A 67 2.50 1.42 -9.23
N THR A 68 2.51 1.37 -7.90
CA THR A 68 3.33 2.26 -7.07
C THR A 68 3.93 1.53 -5.89
N ASP A 69 4.87 2.19 -5.22
CA ASP A 69 5.43 1.72 -3.96
C ASP A 69 4.36 1.61 -2.86
N LEU A 70 4.58 0.70 -1.91
CA LEU A 70 3.68 0.44 -0.78
C LEU A 70 3.48 1.65 0.14
N ASP A 71 4.39 2.62 0.12
CA ASP A 71 4.29 3.84 0.93
C ASP A 71 3.06 4.68 0.57
N LEU A 72 2.60 4.62 -0.70
CA LEU A 72 1.36 5.31 -1.09
C LEU A 72 0.14 4.75 -0.32
N GLY A 73 0.18 3.47 0.03
CA GLY A 73 -0.81 2.87 0.93
C GLY A 73 -0.77 3.51 2.32
N HIS A 74 0.40 3.77 2.89
CA HIS A 74 0.52 4.50 4.15
C HIS A 74 -0.04 5.93 4.02
N TYR A 75 0.28 6.61 2.91
CA TYR A 75 -0.23 7.96 2.66
C TYR A 75 -1.76 8.00 2.67
N GLU A 76 -2.42 7.12 1.93
CA GLU A 76 -3.87 7.06 1.89
C GLU A 76 -4.49 6.67 3.23
N ARG A 77 -3.91 5.70 3.93
CA ARG A 77 -4.42 5.20 5.22
C ARG A 77 -4.41 6.28 6.31
N PHE A 78 -3.38 7.13 6.33
CA PHE A 78 -3.23 8.15 7.37
C PHE A 78 -3.86 9.50 6.98
N SER A 79 -3.62 9.98 5.76
CA SER A 79 -4.14 11.27 5.30
C SER A 79 -5.63 11.23 4.91
N GLY A 80 -6.15 10.04 4.58
CA GLY A 80 -7.50 9.92 4.02
C GLY A 80 -7.63 10.40 2.56
N VAL A 81 -6.57 10.92 1.94
CA VAL A 81 -6.56 11.41 0.55
C VAL A 81 -6.13 10.29 -0.38
N SER A 82 -6.87 10.06 -1.46
CA SER A 82 -6.51 9.07 -2.46
C SER A 82 -5.32 9.54 -3.30
N ALA A 83 -4.31 8.68 -3.43
CA ALA A 83 -3.15 8.91 -4.27
C ALA A 83 -3.51 8.79 -5.77
N LYS A 84 -2.73 9.45 -6.61
CA LYS A 84 -2.84 9.47 -8.08
C LYS A 84 -1.51 9.10 -8.72
N LYS A 85 -1.53 8.82 -10.02
CA LYS A 85 -0.31 8.65 -10.84
C LYS A 85 0.70 9.78 -10.66
N SER A 86 0.19 11.01 -10.50
CA SER A 86 1.02 12.21 -10.28
C SER A 86 1.62 12.31 -8.87
N ASP A 87 1.44 11.31 -8.00
CA ASP A 87 2.00 11.31 -6.65
C ASP A 87 3.19 10.35 -6.49
N ASN A 88 3.50 9.57 -7.54
CA ASN A 88 4.68 8.69 -7.54
C ASN A 88 5.46 8.83 -8.85
N ILE A 89 6.78 8.88 -8.75
CA ILE A 89 7.68 8.83 -9.89
C ILE A 89 8.96 8.08 -9.54
N THR A 90 9.49 7.32 -10.51
CA THR A 90 10.74 6.58 -10.39
C THR A 90 11.84 7.23 -11.24
N ASN A 91 13.12 6.99 -10.93
CA ASN A 91 14.20 7.38 -11.82
C ASN A 91 14.01 6.78 -13.21
N GLY A 92 13.64 5.49 -13.31
CA GLY A 92 13.42 4.84 -14.59
C GLY A 92 12.39 5.57 -15.45
N LYS A 93 11.29 6.04 -14.85
CA LYS A 93 10.27 6.84 -15.54
C LYS A 93 10.81 8.19 -16.01
N ILE A 94 11.58 8.89 -15.16
CA ILE A 94 12.17 10.19 -15.48
C ILE A 94 13.15 10.05 -16.64
N TYR A 95 14.10 9.11 -16.56
CA TYR A 95 15.07 8.87 -17.61
C TYR A 95 14.40 8.45 -18.92
N SER A 96 13.41 7.56 -18.87
CA SER A 96 12.63 7.17 -20.05
C SER A 96 11.93 8.36 -20.71
N ASP A 97 11.33 9.27 -19.90
CA ASP A 97 10.66 10.47 -20.43
C ASP A 97 11.67 11.41 -21.11
N VAL A 98 12.85 11.63 -20.51
CA VAL A 98 13.91 12.51 -21.08
C VAL A 98 14.52 11.91 -22.34
N LEU A 99 14.85 10.61 -22.34
CA LEU A 99 15.41 9.93 -23.50
C LEU A 99 14.41 9.89 -24.68
N LYS A 100 13.11 9.69 -24.40
CA LYS A 100 12.08 9.77 -25.45
C LYS A 100 11.98 11.16 -26.08
N LYS A 101 12.14 12.21 -25.29
CA LYS A 101 12.16 13.60 -25.77
C LYS A 101 13.40 13.89 -26.61
N GLU A 102 14.56 13.39 -26.18
CA GLU A 102 15.80 13.50 -26.94
C GLU A 102 15.65 12.85 -28.31
N ARG A 103 15.19 11.60 -28.38
CA ARG A 103 14.96 10.87 -29.64
C ARG A 103 13.95 11.55 -30.57
N LYS A 104 13.03 12.34 -30.03
CA LYS A 104 12.08 13.16 -30.82
C LYS A 104 12.66 14.51 -31.24
N GLY A 105 13.90 14.84 -30.88
CA GLY A 105 14.53 16.13 -31.21
C GLY A 105 14.02 17.32 -30.38
N GLU A 106 13.29 17.11 -29.29
CA GLU A 106 12.69 18.19 -28.48
C GLU A 106 13.75 19.09 -27.82
N TYR A 107 15.00 18.62 -27.72
CA TYR A 107 16.12 19.41 -27.18
C TYR A 107 16.92 20.19 -28.23
N LEU A 108 16.49 20.18 -29.49
CA LEU A 108 17.05 20.98 -30.58
C LEU A 108 18.59 20.85 -30.72
N GLY A 109 19.12 19.63 -30.62
CA GLY A 109 20.55 19.35 -30.77
C GLY A 109 21.43 19.68 -29.55
N LYS A 110 20.84 20.11 -28.42
CA LYS A 110 21.59 20.33 -27.16
C LYS A 110 22.08 19.03 -26.58
N THR A 111 23.25 19.04 -25.94
CA THR A 111 23.72 17.91 -25.12
C THR A 111 22.82 17.72 -23.93
N VAL A 112 22.19 16.54 -23.81
CA VAL A 112 21.29 16.18 -22.72
C VAL A 112 22.12 15.60 -21.56
N GLN A 113 21.99 16.18 -20.36
CA GLN A 113 22.75 15.83 -19.15
C GLN A 113 21.80 15.62 -17.97
N VAL A 114 22.32 15.02 -16.89
CA VAL A 114 21.56 14.87 -15.64
C VAL A 114 21.12 16.24 -15.12
N ILE A 115 22.06 17.18 -15.09
CA ILE A 115 21.79 18.60 -14.81
C ILE A 115 21.93 19.35 -16.14
N PRO A 116 20.90 20.09 -16.63
CA PRO A 116 19.64 20.36 -15.93
C PRO A 116 18.48 19.41 -16.32
N HIS A 117 18.60 18.56 -17.34
CA HIS A 117 17.44 17.93 -17.99
C HIS A 117 16.67 16.93 -17.10
N ILE A 118 17.40 16.06 -16.38
CA ILE A 118 16.80 15.12 -15.41
C ILE A 118 16.30 15.90 -14.19
N THR A 119 17.11 16.82 -13.64
CA THR A 119 16.70 17.59 -12.46
C THR A 119 15.50 18.50 -12.76
N ASP A 120 15.42 19.12 -13.94
CA ASP A 120 14.26 19.91 -14.34
C ASP A 120 12.99 19.06 -14.47
N ARG A 121 13.11 17.84 -15.01
CA ARG A 121 11.96 16.91 -15.09
C ARG A 121 11.47 16.51 -13.69
N ILE A 122 12.38 16.31 -12.73
CA ILE A 122 12.04 16.05 -11.32
C ILE A 122 11.36 17.29 -10.70
N LYS A 123 11.92 18.47 -10.88
CA LYS A 123 11.35 19.74 -10.36
C LYS A 123 9.96 19.99 -10.92
N GLN A 124 9.75 19.71 -12.20
CA GLN A 124 8.43 19.78 -12.86
C GLN A 124 7.43 18.83 -12.19
N PHE A 125 7.83 17.58 -11.91
CA PHE A 125 6.98 16.63 -11.19
C PHE A 125 6.61 17.14 -9.79
N ILE A 126 7.57 17.65 -9.02
CA ILE A 126 7.35 18.21 -7.67
C ILE A 126 6.35 19.37 -7.71
N LYS A 127 6.42 20.22 -8.72
CA LYS A 127 5.57 21.41 -8.85
C LYS A 127 4.17 21.10 -9.40
N ASN A 128 4.02 20.04 -10.17
CA ASN A 128 2.77 19.71 -10.86
C ASN A 128 1.60 19.56 -9.86
N ASP A 129 0.38 20.00 -10.22
CA ASP A 129 -0.85 19.90 -9.42
C ASP A 129 -0.73 20.40 -7.95
N SER A 130 0.25 21.27 -7.63
CA SER A 130 0.46 21.76 -6.27
C SER A 130 -0.37 23.00 -5.91
N SER A 131 -0.98 23.68 -6.89
CA SER A 131 -1.61 25.00 -6.70
C SER A 131 -2.82 25.01 -5.75
N LYS A 132 -3.47 23.87 -5.56
CA LYS A 132 -4.67 23.72 -4.70
C LYS A 132 -4.35 23.29 -3.27
N GLU A 133 -3.07 23.02 -2.97
CA GLU A 133 -2.60 22.50 -1.68
C GLU A 133 -1.94 23.60 -0.85
N ASP A 134 -2.06 23.53 0.47
CA ASP A 134 -1.29 24.36 1.40
C ASP A 134 0.14 23.82 1.55
N PHE A 135 0.27 22.47 1.60
CA PHE A 135 1.54 21.76 1.72
C PHE A 135 1.64 20.60 0.72
N VAL A 136 2.84 20.43 0.16
CA VAL A 136 3.23 19.23 -0.59
C VAL A 136 4.41 18.59 0.13
N ILE A 137 4.20 17.36 0.64
CA ILE A 137 5.26 16.58 1.30
C ILE A 137 5.82 15.61 0.27
N CYS A 138 7.10 15.77 -0.05
CA CYS A 138 7.82 14.91 -0.99
C CYS A 138 8.76 13.99 -0.22
N GLU A 139 8.48 12.70 -0.22
CA GLU A 139 9.37 11.70 0.34
C GLU A 139 10.37 11.24 -0.71
N ILE A 140 11.65 11.35 -0.39
CA ILE A 140 12.74 10.87 -1.22
C ILE A 140 13.08 9.44 -0.81
N GLY A 141 12.89 8.49 -1.73
CA GLY A 141 13.26 7.09 -1.56
C GLY A 141 14.78 6.90 -1.46
N GLY A 142 15.20 5.72 -1.03
CA GLY A 142 16.62 5.41 -0.84
C GLY A 142 17.26 6.08 0.37
N ILE A 143 18.59 6.12 0.35
CA ILE A 143 19.44 6.67 1.40
C ILE A 143 20.23 7.85 0.79
N VAL A 144 20.40 8.92 1.54
CA VAL A 144 21.27 10.02 1.13
C VAL A 144 22.72 9.50 1.04
N GLY A 145 23.36 9.70 -0.10
CA GLY A 145 24.66 9.14 -0.44
C GLY A 145 24.61 8.00 -1.45
N ASP A 146 23.45 7.34 -1.64
CA ASP A 146 23.29 6.34 -2.70
C ASP A 146 23.30 7.02 -4.08
N ILE A 147 24.02 6.42 -5.03
CA ILE A 147 24.19 6.94 -6.40
C ILE A 147 22.84 7.19 -7.06
N GLU A 148 21.90 6.25 -6.89
CA GLU A 148 20.57 6.31 -7.50
C GLU A 148 19.72 7.45 -6.96
N SER A 149 19.97 7.91 -5.73
CA SER A 149 19.19 8.98 -5.10
C SER A 149 19.73 10.39 -5.44
N LEU A 150 20.97 10.51 -5.91
CA LEU A 150 21.62 11.79 -6.17
C LEU A 150 20.83 12.73 -7.09
N PRO A 151 20.24 12.28 -8.22
CA PRO A 151 19.45 13.19 -9.07
C PRO A 151 18.25 13.81 -8.35
N PHE A 152 17.62 13.06 -7.45
CA PHE A 152 16.51 13.57 -6.64
C PHE A 152 16.98 14.57 -5.60
N VAL A 153 18.06 14.25 -4.88
CA VAL A 153 18.61 15.12 -3.84
C VAL A 153 19.10 16.45 -4.46
N GLU A 154 19.78 16.38 -5.60
CA GLU A 154 20.20 17.59 -6.36
C GLU A 154 18.98 18.39 -6.85
N ALA A 155 17.94 17.72 -7.38
CA ALA A 155 16.74 18.39 -7.85
C ALA A 155 15.99 19.14 -6.74
N ILE A 156 15.85 18.55 -5.53
CA ILE A 156 15.19 19.23 -4.40
C ILE A 156 16.02 20.39 -3.86
N ARG A 157 17.36 20.29 -3.92
CA ARG A 157 18.26 21.41 -3.59
C ARG A 157 18.03 22.58 -4.54
N GLN A 158 18.02 22.34 -5.84
CA GLN A 158 17.73 23.35 -6.87
C GLN A 158 16.31 23.90 -6.70
N PHE A 159 15.32 23.03 -6.50
CA PHE A 159 13.92 23.43 -6.34
C PHE A 159 13.71 24.39 -5.16
N ALA A 160 14.41 24.16 -4.04
CA ALA A 160 14.33 25.06 -2.89
C ALA A 160 14.84 26.48 -3.22
N ASN A 161 15.85 26.60 -4.09
CA ASN A 161 16.31 27.90 -4.58
C ASN A 161 15.27 28.53 -5.54
N ASP A 162 14.69 27.73 -6.44
CA ASP A 162 13.70 28.21 -7.43
C ASP A 162 12.43 28.78 -6.77
N VAL A 163 11.93 28.12 -5.70
CA VAL A 163 10.71 28.58 -4.98
C VAL A 163 11.03 29.56 -3.84
N GLY A 164 12.30 29.73 -3.52
CA GLY A 164 12.81 30.48 -2.38
C GLY A 164 12.82 29.65 -1.09
N LYS A 165 13.93 29.68 -0.38
CA LYS A 165 14.18 28.86 0.83
C LYS A 165 13.05 28.91 1.87
N LYS A 166 12.38 30.05 2.03
CA LYS A 166 11.23 30.23 2.93
C LYS A 166 10.00 29.38 2.58
N ASN A 167 9.93 28.81 1.38
CA ASN A 167 8.83 27.98 0.88
C ASN A 167 9.19 26.49 0.79
N ALA A 168 10.42 26.10 1.18
CA ALA A 168 10.92 24.74 1.19
C ALA A 168 11.51 24.40 2.55
N LEU A 169 11.13 23.26 3.14
CA LEU A 169 11.60 22.76 4.42
C LEU A 169 12.20 21.37 4.24
N PHE A 170 13.35 21.11 4.82
CA PHE A 170 14.04 19.84 4.77
C PHE A 170 13.97 19.11 6.10
N ILE A 171 13.33 17.93 6.09
CA ILE A 171 13.27 16.99 7.22
C ILE A 171 14.19 15.83 6.89
N HIS A 172 15.11 15.50 7.79
CA HIS A 172 16.02 14.37 7.63
C HIS A 172 15.79 13.31 8.71
N LEU A 173 15.44 12.10 8.29
CA LEU A 173 15.28 10.94 9.17
C LEU A 173 16.60 10.23 9.37
N THR A 174 16.94 9.93 10.62
CA THR A 174 18.17 9.23 10.98
C THR A 174 17.93 8.15 12.03
N LEU A 175 18.85 7.21 12.13
CA LEU A 175 18.88 6.21 13.18
C LEU A 175 19.80 6.67 14.32
N VAL A 176 19.30 6.58 15.54
CA VAL A 176 20.08 6.72 16.78
C VAL A 176 20.10 5.35 17.47
N PRO A 177 21.06 4.48 17.11
CA PRO A 177 21.07 3.11 17.59
C PRO A 177 21.45 3.02 19.06
N TYR A 178 20.83 2.07 19.76
CA TYR A 178 21.23 1.62 21.06
C TYR A 178 22.08 0.36 20.92
N LEU A 179 23.30 0.40 21.42
CA LEU A 179 24.22 -0.73 21.44
C LEU A 179 24.09 -1.50 22.74
N LYS A 180 23.44 -2.66 22.68
CA LYS A 180 23.19 -3.52 23.86
C LYS A 180 24.47 -3.93 24.60
N ALA A 181 25.56 -4.17 23.85
CA ALA A 181 26.84 -4.62 24.42
C ALA A 181 27.51 -3.57 25.33
N SER A 182 27.35 -2.28 25.00
CA SER A 182 27.95 -1.15 25.76
C SER A 182 26.91 -0.37 26.57
N ASP A 183 25.62 -0.76 26.51
CA ASP A 183 24.50 -0.05 27.15
C ASP A 183 24.45 1.45 26.79
N GLU A 184 24.73 1.77 25.52
CA GLU A 184 24.88 3.16 25.08
C GLU A 184 24.05 3.49 23.85
N ILE A 185 23.53 4.72 23.82
CA ILE A 185 22.97 5.37 22.64
C ILE A 185 24.10 6.03 21.83
N LYS A 186 24.17 5.78 20.53
CA LYS A 186 25.20 6.34 19.63
C LYS A 186 24.61 7.40 18.71
N THR A 187 25.13 8.65 18.82
CA THR A 187 24.71 9.79 17.98
C THR A 187 25.55 9.96 16.71
N LYS A 188 26.71 9.28 16.62
CA LYS A 188 27.61 9.35 15.45
C LYS A 188 26.94 9.03 14.12
N PRO A 189 26.10 7.96 14.01
CA PRO A 189 25.41 7.65 12.75
C PRO A 189 24.57 8.83 12.24
N THR A 190 23.81 9.50 13.12
CA THR A 190 23.05 10.71 12.79
C THR A 190 23.94 11.84 12.29
N GLN A 191 25.07 12.10 12.99
CA GLN A 191 26.03 13.15 12.59
C GLN A 191 26.61 12.89 11.20
N HIS A 192 26.98 11.64 10.89
CA HIS A 192 27.50 11.26 9.57
C HIS A 192 26.44 11.40 8.48
N SER A 193 25.22 10.97 8.73
CA SER A 193 24.12 11.09 7.78
C SER A 193 23.80 12.55 7.43
N VAL A 194 23.77 13.43 8.43
CA VAL A 194 23.58 14.87 8.20
C VAL A 194 24.78 15.50 7.50
N LYS A 195 26.01 15.06 7.81
CA LYS A 195 27.21 15.51 7.10
C LYS A 195 27.13 15.19 5.61
N GLU A 196 26.68 13.98 5.27
CA GLU A 196 26.50 13.55 3.87
C GLU A 196 25.46 14.43 3.16
N LEU A 197 24.30 14.68 3.76
CA LEU A 197 23.29 15.57 3.19
C LEU A 197 23.83 17.00 2.99
N ARG A 198 24.63 17.50 3.94
CA ARG A 198 25.27 18.83 3.85
C ARG A 198 26.33 18.91 2.76
N SER A 199 27.06 17.83 2.47
CA SER A 199 28.05 17.80 1.38
C SER A 199 27.41 18.02 0.00
N ILE A 200 26.12 17.68 -0.14
CA ILE A 200 25.32 17.94 -1.36
C ILE A 200 24.74 19.37 -1.34
N GLY A 201 24.93 20.14 -0.26
CA GLY A 201 24.45 21.52 -0.14
C GLY A 201 23.06 21.69 0.49
N ILE A 202 22.55 20.66 1.21
CA ILE A 202 21.28 20.73 1.94
C ILE A 202 21.53 20.72 3.44
N GLN A 203 21.15 21.79 4.13
CA GLN A 203 21.08 21.83 5.59
C GLN A 203 19.68 21.38 6.01
N PRO A 204 19.52 20.32 6.82
CA PRO A 204 18.21 19.97 7.35
C PRO A 204 17.71 21.01 8.33
N ASP A 205 16.43 21.33 8.28
CA ASP A 205 15.75 22.24 9.21
C ASP A 205 15.21 21.50 10.43
N ILE A 206 14.81 20.24 10.23
CA ILE A 206 14.31 19.33 11.27
C ILE A 206 15.01 17.98 11.10
N ILE A 207 15.43 17.38 12.21
CA ILE A 207 15.96 16.02 12.24
C ILE A 207 14.98 15.14 13.03
N ILE A 208 14.54 14.03 12.43
CA ILE A 208 13.76 12.99 13.12
C ILE A 208 14.72 11.85 13.48
N CYS A 209 14.90 11.63 14.77
CA CYS A 209 15.78 10.62 15.33
C CYS A 209 14.99 9.38 15.73
N ARG A 210 15.04 8.32 14.93
CA ARG A 210 14.45 7.03 15.29
C ARG A 210 15.35 6.27 16.24
N SER A 211 14.77 5.71 17.30
CA SER A 211 15.51 4.96 18.30
C SER A 211 14.62 3.88 18.95
N GLU A 212 15.24 2.81 19.45
CA GLU A 212 14.54 1.76 20.22
C GLU A 212 14.13 2.24 21.61
N ARG A 213 14.84 3.24 22.15
CA ARG A 213 14.66 3.78 23.51
C ARG A 213 14.59 5.31 23.48
N PRO A 214 14.03 5.96 24.52
CA PRO A 214 14.06 7.41 24.65
C PRO A 214 15.49 7.95 24.59
N ILE A 215 15.67 9.05 23.86
CA ILE A 215 16.98 9.70 23.66
C ILE A 215 17.17 10.74 24.78
N PRO A 216 18.16 10.57 25.68
CA PRO A 216 18.44 11.56 26.72
C PRO A 216 18.68 12.96 26.16
N ILE A 217 18.28 13.98 26.92
CA ILE A 217 18.37 15.38 26.47
C ILE A 217 19.80 15.79 26.09
N GLU A 218 20.80 15.25 26.77
CA GLU A 218 22.21 15.55 26.46
C GLU A 218 22.63 15.02 25.09
N HIS A 219 22.10 13.85 24.67
CA HIS A 219 22.31 13.32 23.33
C HIS A 219 21.58 14.16 22.26
N ARG A 220 20.38 14.66 22.58
CA ARG A 220 19.64 15.57 21.70
C ARG A 220 20.39 16.90 21.54
N LYS A 221 20.95 17.48 22.62
CA LYS A 221 21.82 18.66 22.57
C LYS A 221 23.05 18.42 21.71
N LYS A 222 23.69 17.24 21.85
CA LYS A 222 24.84 16.85 21.03
C LYS A 222 24.47 16.76 19.55
N ILE A 223 23.35 16.12 19.21
CA ILE A 223 22.86 16.08 17.82
C ILE A 223 22.60 17.50 17.31
N SER A 224 21.89 18.32 18.07
CA SER A 224 21.62 19.73 17.76
C SER A 224 22.91 20.50 17.39
N LEU A 225 23.93 20.42 18.24
CA LEU A 225 25.19 21.09 18.05
C LEU A 225 25.93 20.60 16.77
N PHE A 226 26.12 19.29 16.63
CA PHE A 226 26.91 18.74 15.50
C PHE A 226 26.18 18.84 14.15
N CYS A 227 24.87 18.82 14.16
CA CYS A 227 24.04 18.88 12.95
C CYS A 227 23.60 20.31 12.60
N ASN A 228 23.94 21.32 13.43
CA ASN A 228 23.56 22.71 13.26
C ASN A 228 22.03 22.89 13.09
N VAL A 229 21.26 22.30 14.02
CA VAL A 229 19.79 22.37 14.07
C VAL A 229 19.36 22.74 15.48
N ASP A 230 18.39 23.64 15.64
CA ASP A 230 17.85 23.97 16.96
C ASP A 230 17.40 22.72 17.70
N ILE A 231 17.65 22.63 19.02
CA ILE A 231 17.27 21.47 19.84
C ILE A 231 15.77 21.13 19.76
N LYS A 232 14.91 22.14 19.62
CA LYS A 232 13.46 21.96 19.44
C LYS A 232 13.08 21.28 18.12
N ASN A 233 13.99 21.27 17.15
CA ASN A 233 13.85 20.66 15.84
C ASN A 233 14.55 19.28 15.76
N VAL A 234 15.15 18.80 16.86
CA VAL A 234 15.61 17.42 17.01
C VAL A 234 14.47 16.61 17.60
N ILE A 235 13.69 15.99 16.73
CA ILE A 235 12.46 15.27 17.06
C ILE A 235 12.79 13.81 17.34
N GLU A 236 12.42 13.33 18.51
CA GLU A 236 12.57 11.92 18.86
C GLU A 236 11.41 11.09 18.30
N THR A 237 11.69 9.89 17.81
CA THR A 237 10.67 8.88 17.53
C THR A 237 11.12 7.52 18.03
N VAL A 238 10.57 7.11 19.17
CA VAL A 238 10.79 5.77 19.72
C VAL A 238 9.90 4.76 18.98
N ASP A 239 10.43 3.55 18.77
CA ASP A 239 9.68 2.49 18.11
C ASP A 239 8.33 2.24 18.81
N VAL A 240 7.27 2.30 18.04
CA VAL A 240 5.89 2.15 18.54
C VAL A 240 5.41 0.70 18.44
N ARG A 241 4.52 0.28 19.35
CA ARG A 241 3.95 -1.07 19.33
C ARG A 241 3.07 -1.33 18.12
N ILE A 242 2.36 -0.31 17.67
CA ILE A 242 1.50 -0.32 16.49
C ILE A 242 1.67 0.98 15.73
N ILE A 243 1.66 0.91 14.39
CA ILE A 243 1.92 2.08 13.53
C ILE A 243 0.94 3.24 13.77
N TYR A 244 -0.26 2.97 14.26
CA TYR A 244 -1.28 3.98 14.57
C TYR A 244 -0.95 4.85 15.80
N GLU A 245 0.12 4.55 16.53
CA GLU A 245 0.65 5.42 17.58
C GLU A 245 1.54 6.55 17.02
N ALA A 246 2.05 6.40 15.79
CA ALA A 246 3.00 7.36 15.21
C ALA A 246 2.47 8.81 15.17
N PRO A 247 1.22 9.12 14.74
CA PRO A 247 0.72 10.49 14.78
C PRO A 247 0.71 11.08 16.19
N MET A 248 0.45 10.27 17.21
CA MET A 248 0.44 10.71 18.62
C MET A 248 1.86 10.93 19.15
N SER A 249 2.84 10.13 18.69
CA SER A 249 4.25 10.32 19.04
C SER A 249 4.78 11.62 18.48
N PHE A 250 4.61 11.86 17.18
CA PHE A 250 5.03 13.11 16.53
C PHE A 250 4.32 14.36 17.07
N PHE A 251 3.03 14.22 17.45
CA PHE A 251 2.31 15.31 18.11
C PHE A 251 2.91 15.69 19.46
N ARG A 252 3.32 14.71 20.29
CA ARG A 252 3.98 14.95 21.58
C ARG A 252 5.30 15.68 21.41
N GLU A 253 6.07 15.33 20.38
CA GLU A 253 7.32 15.97 19.98
C GLU A 253 7.11 17.31 19.24
N LYS A 254 5.86 17.74 19.05
CA LYS A 254 5.48 19.01 18.41
C LYS A 254 6.00 19.16 16.97
N LEU A 255 6.15 18.05 16.21
CA LEU A 255 6.67 18.10 14.84
C LEU A 255 5.84 19.04 13.95
N ASP A 256 4.52 18.97 14.01
CA ASP A 256 3.61 19.83 13.27
C ASP A 256 3.73 21.31 13.66
N VAL A 257 4.00 21.59 14.93
CA VAL A 257 4.23 22.95 15.43
C VAL A 257 5.54 23.52 14.88
N GLN A 258 6.62 22.72 14.86
CA GLN A 258 7.90 23.16 14.30
C GLN A 258 7.79 23.44 12.80
N VAL A 259 7.05 22.60 12.06
CA VAL A 259 6.76 22.85 10.62
C VAL A 259 5.99 24.16 10.44
N LEU A 260 4.93 24.41 11.22
CA LEU A 260 4.18 25.66 11.14
C LEU A 260 5.04 26.88 11.51
N ASN A 261 5.87 26.77 12.56
CA ASN A 261 6.78 27.84 12.97
C ASN A 261 7.78 28.20 11.87
N TYR A 262 8.36 27.20 11.20
CA TYR A 262 9.27 27.42 10.07
C TYR A 262 8.63 28.27 8.98
N PHE A 263 7.40 27.94 8.59
CA PHE A 263 6.66 28.68 7.57
C PHE A 263 5.95 29.94 8.09
N LYS A 264 6.15 30.29 9.37
CA LYS A 264 5.49 31.44 10.05
C LYS A 264 3.96 31.38 9.96
N LEU A 265 3.40 30.19 10.13
CA LEU A 265 1.97 29.93 10.06
C LEU A 265 1.35 29.68 11.43
N LYS A 266 0.11 30.14 11.59
CA LYS A 266 -0.71 29.82 12.77
C LYS A 266 -1.58 28.61 12.52
N SER A 267 -1.83 27.79 13.52
CA SER A 267 -2.80 26.72 13.44
C SER A 267 -4.20 27.25 13.19
N LYS A 268 -4.90 26.72 12.18
CA LYS A 268 -6.30 27.08 11.87
C LYS A 268 -7.29 26.38 12.81
N LYS A 269 -6.89 25.23 13.38
CA LYS A 269 -7.70 24.39 14.28
C LYS A 269 -6.81 23.74 15.33
N SER A 270 -7.38 23.31 16.46
CA SER A 270 -6.72 22.40 17.39
C SER A 270 -6.59 21.01 16.77
N ALA A 271 -5.42 20.39 16.93
CA ALA A 271 -5.19 19.05 16.41
C ALA A 271 -6.09 18.02 17.12
N ASN A 272 -6.76 17.16 16.35
CA ASN A 272 -7.66 16.13 16.88
C ASN A 272 -7.01 14.73 16.75
N LEU A 273 -6.57 14.17 17.85
CA LEU A 273 -6.00 12.84 17.94
C LEU A 273 -6.95 11.78 18.50
N ASN A 274 -8.20 12.15 18.82
CA ASN A 274 -9.17 11.23 19.39
C ASN A 274 -9.43 9.98 18.53
N PRO A 275 -9.48 10.06 17.19
CA PRO A 275 -9.64 8.87 16.36
C PRO A 275 -8.48 7.85 16.58
N TRP A 276 -7.24 8.30 16.62
CA TRP A 276 -6.06 7.44 16.84
C TRP A 276 -6.01 6.86 18.24
N LYS A 277 -6.39 7.64 19.27
CA LYS A 277 -6.52 7.16 20.65
C LYS A 277 -7.55 6.02 20.76
N LYS A 278 -8.70 6.14 20.07
CA LYS A 278 -9.73 5.09 20.01
C LYS A 278 -9.20 3.82 19.34
N ILE A 279 -8.51 3.95 18.20
CA ILE A 279 -7.89 2.82 17.50
C ILE A 279 -6.87 2.11 18.39
N LYS A 280 -5.96 2.86 19.00
CA LYS A 280 -4.98 2.31 19.96
C LYS A 280 -5.65 1.50 21.06
N LYS A 281 -6.70 2.05 21.69
CA LYS A 281 -7.45 1.37 22.76
C LYS A 281 -8.05 0.04 22.28
N ILE A 282 -8.61 -0.01 21.07
CA ILE A 282 -9.19 -1.22 20.50
C ILE A 282 -8.14 -2.28 20.25
N ILE A 283 -7.00 -1.92 19.66
CA ILE A 283 -5.96 -2.90 19.27
C ILE A 283 -5.18 -3.42 20.47
N ILE A 284 -4.80 -2.55 21.41
CA ILE A 284 -3.92 -2.91 22.53
C ILE A 284 -4.69 -3.54 23.68
N ASN A 285 -5.84 -2.97 24.05
CA ASN A 285 -6.53 -3.34 25.30
C ASN A 285 -7.61 -4.42 25.11
N ASN A 286 -7.88 -4.85 23.88
CA ASN A 286 -8.95 -5.82 23.64
C ASN A 286 -8.48 -7.25 23.90
N LYS A 287 -9.12 -7.93 24.85
CA LYS A 287 -8.86 -9.34 25.18
C LYS A 287 -9.52 -10.31 24.21
N LYS A 288 -10.61 -9.90 23.52
CA LYS A 288 -11.28 -10.74 22.52
C LYS A 288 -10.51 -10.72 21.21
N GLN A 289 -10.28 -11.89 20.63
CA GLN A 289 -9.56 -12.03 19.37
C GLN A 289 -10.22 -13.06 18.44
N VAL A 290 -9.95 -12.93 17.15
CA VAL A 290 -10.28 -13.92 16.11
C VAL A 290 -9.03 -14.32 15.35
N ASN A 291 -8.93 -15.58 14.99
CA ASN A 291 -7.82 -16.13 14.20
C ASN A 291 -8.21 -16.19 12.73
N ILE A 292 -7.49 -15.45 11.89
CA ILE A 292 -7.69 -15.45 10.44
C ILE A 292 -6.48 -16.10 9.78
N ALA A 293 -6.71 -17.18 9.04
CA ALA A 293 -5.68 -17.81 8.22
C ALA A 293 -5.53 -17.08 6.89
N ILE A 294 -4.34 -16.58 6.60
CA ILE A 294 -3.94 -16.06 5.28
C ILE A 294 -3.13 -17.16 4.60
N ILE A 295 -3.69 -17.77 3.55
CA ILE A 295 -3.06 -18.87 2.84
C ILE A 295 -2.52 -18.35 1.51
N GLY A 296 -1.23 -18.07 1.48
CA GLY A 296 -0.54 -17.38 0.39
C GLY A 296 0.82 -17.97 0.06
N LYS A 297 1.52 -17.34 -0.90
CA LYS A 297 2.88 -17.74 -1.32
C LYS A 297 4.00 -16.93 -0.66
N TYR A 298 3.71 -15.68 -0.30
CA TYR A 298 4.70 -14.70 0.16
C TYR A 298 4.58 -14.43 1.66
N VAL A 299 4.24 -15.48 2.41
CA VAL A 299 3.89 -15.36 3.84
C VAL A 299 5.08 -15.08 4.75
N GLU A 300 6.30 -15.32 4.29
CA GLU A 300 7.53 -15.07 5.03
C GLU A 300 7.90 -13.58 5.06
N LEU A 301 7.48 -12.81 4.04
CA LEU A 301 7.71 -11.36 3.96
C LEU A 301 6.44 -10.59 4.34
N LYS A 302 6.49 -9.87 5.46
CA LYS A 302 5.35 -9.10 5.98
C LYS A 302 4.86 -8.02 5.00
N ASP A 303 5.78 -7.37 4.31
CA ASP A 303 5.44 -6.26 3.41
C ASP A 303 4.82 -6.71 2.08
N ALA A 304 4.90 -8.00 1.72
CA ALA A 304 4.23 -8.53 0.53
C ALA A 304 2.69 -8.52 0.61
N TYR A 305 2.14 -8.49 1.82
CA TYR A 305 0.68 -8.44 2.09
C TYR A 305 0.31 -7.26 3.00
N LYS A 306 1.05 -6.15 2.92
CA LYS A 306 0.89 -5.02 3.84
C LYS A 306 -0.52 -4.46 3.87
N SER A 307 -1.09 -4.13 2.71
CA SER A 307 -2.46 -3.59 2.63
C SER A 307 -3.51 -4.60 3.10
N LEU A 308 -3.29 -5.89 2.87
CA LEU A 308 -4.18 -6.95 3.33
C LEU A 308 -4.19 -7.06 4.86
N ASP A 309 -3.01 -7.09 5.48
CA ASP A 309 -2.86 -7.14 6.93
C ASP A 309 -3.52 -5.92 7.61
N GLU A 310 -3.31 -4.73 7.03
CA GLU A 310 -3.94 -3.50 7.49
C GLU A 310 -5.46 -3.58 7.33
N ALA A 311 -5.97 -4.04 6.18
CA ALA A 311 -7.40 -4.14 5.92
C ALA A 311 -8.11 -5.11 6.88
N LEU A 312 -7.49 -6.25 7.21
CA LEU A 312 -8.00 -7.18 8.24
C LEU A 312 -8.00 -6.54 9.63
N THR A 313 -6.93 -5.80 9.97
CA THR A 313 -6.84 -5.04 11.22
C THR A 313 -7.94 -3.97 11.28
N HIS A 314 -8.21 -3.25 10.19
CA HIS A 314 -9.30 -2.27 10.10
C HIS A 314 -10.68 -2.93 10.29
N GLY A 315 -10.89 -4.13 9.72
CA GLY A 315 -12.06 -4.95 10.00
C GLY A 315 -12.21 -5.30 11.49
N GLY A 316 -11.08 -5.56 12.16
CA GLY A 316 -11.03 -5.75 13.61
C GLY A 316 -11.42 -4.49 14.39
N ILE A 317 -10.89 -3.34 14.00
CA ILE A 317 -11.22 -2.04 14.61
C ILE A 317 -12.72 -1.76 14.54
N SER A 318 -13.34 -1.95 13.37
CA SER A 318 -14.79 -1.73 13.19
C SER A 318 -15.65 -2.65 14.04
N ASN A 319 -15.18 -3.89 14.32
CA ASN A 319 -15.87 -4.89 15.13
C ASN A 319 -15.45 -4.88 16.62
N LYS A 320 -14.57 -3.96 17.01
CA LYS A 320 -13.99 -3.86 18.36
C LYS A 320 -13.41 -5.20 18.81
N ILE A 321 -12.59 -5.85 17.99
CA ILE A 321 -11.95 -7.13 18.26
C ILE A 321 -10.52 -7.13 17.71
N LYS A 322 -9.61 -7.82 18.39
CA LYS A 322 -8.25 -8.04 17.89
C LYS A 322 -8.25 -9.13 16.81
N VAL A 323 -7.57 -8.90 15.71
CA VAL A 323 -7.37 -9.91 14.65
C VAL A 323 -5.96 -10.49 14.80
N ASN A 324 -5.91 -11.80 14.96
CA ASN A 324 -4.66 -12.56 14.95
C ASN A 324 -4.47 -13.18 13.56
N LEU A 325 -3.41 -12.79 12.86
CA LEU A 325 -3.12 -13.24 11.51
C LEU A 325 -2.21 -14.46 11.54
N ILE A 326 -2.72 -15.59 11.06
CA ILE A 326 -2.00 -16.85 10.96
C ILE A 326 -1.64 -17.06 9.49
N ARG A 327 -0.34 -16.90 9.18
CA ARG A 327 0.16 -17.05 7.81
C ARG A 327 0.53 -18.49 7.54
N ILE A 328 -0.02 -19.03 6.44
CA ILE A 328 0.20 -20.41 6.03
C ILE A 328 0.72 -20.40 4.59
N ASP A 329 1.91 -20.97 4.40
CA ASP A 329 2.46 -21.17 3.07
C ASP A 329 1.66 -22.22 2.31
N SER A 330 1.04 -21.81 1.20
CA SER A 330 0.20 -22.67 0.39
C SER A 330 0.97 -23.80 -0.32
N GLU A 331 2.28 -23.68 -0.52
CA GLU A 331 3.11 -24.74 -1.13
C GLU A 331 3.43 -25.84 -0.13
N LYS A 332 3.66 -25.43 1.13
CA LYS A 332 4.00 -26.34 2.24
C LYS A 332 2.74 -26.96 2.90
N LEU A 333 1.54 -26.60 2.43
CA LEU A 333 0.30 -27.06 3.00
C LEU A 333 -0.11 -28.43 2.41
N LYS A 334 0.21 -29.50 3.12
CA LYS A 334 -0.19 -30.86 2.74
C LYS A 334 -1.67 -31.12 3.05
N ILE A 335 -2.36 -31.86 2.18
CA ILE A 335 -3.80 -32.20 2.33
C ILE A 335 -4.07 -32.87 3.68
N SER A 336 -3.20 -33.79 4.11
CA SER A 336 -3.29 -34.51 5.40
C SER A 336 -3.21 -33.58 6.63
N GLU A 337 -2.58 -32.39 6.49
CA GLU A 337 -2.36 -31.46 7.60
C GLU A 337 -3.42 -30.36 7.70
N ILE A 338 -4.27 -30.20 6.67
CA ILE A 338 -5.24 -29.09 6.60
C ILE A 338 -6.13 -29.02 7.83
N LYS A 339 -6.74 -30.13 8.24
CA LYS A 339 -7.59 -30.17 9.43
C LYS A 339 -6.84 -29.73 10.70
N LYS A 340 -5.57 -30.13 10.84
CA LYS A 340 -4.72 -29.79 12.00
C LYS A 340 -4.35 -28.30 11.99
N LYS A 341 -3.88 -27.79 10.83
CA LYS A 341 -3.41 -26.40 10.70
C LYS A 341 -4.55 -25.38 10.76
N LEU A 342 -5.77 -25.78 10.38
CA LEU A 342 -6.95 -24.91 10.37
C LEU A 342 -7.90 -25.15 11.56
N LYS A 343 -7.53 -25.93 12.56
CA LYS A 343 -8.39 -26.33 13.70
C LYS A 343 -9.00 -25.16 14.46
N ASN A 344 -8.24 -24.10 14.72
CA ASN A 344 -8.68 -22.96 15.54
C ASN A 344 -8.81 -21.67 14.72
N ILE A 345 -9.17 -21.82 13.44
CA ILE A 345 -9.30 -20.69 12.52
C ILE A 345 -10.76 -20.26 12.44
N SER A 346 -11.01 -18.98 12.67
CA SER A 346 -12.35 -18.37 12.61
C SER A 346 -12.72 -17.88 11.21
N GLY A 347 -11.74 -17.70 10.32
CA GLY A 347 -11.94 -17.27 8.93
C GLY A 347 -10.72 -17.57 8.08
N ILE A 348 -10.95 -17.90 6.82
CA ILE A 348 -9.89 -18.23 5.84
C ILE A 348 -9.89 -17.17 4.74
N LEU A 349 -8.72 -16.62 4.44
CA LEU A 349 -8.50 -15.68 3.36
C LEU A 349 -7.44 -16.20 2.40
N ILE A 350 -7.79 -16.22 1.10
CA ILE A 350 -6.86 -16.47 0.01
C ILE A 350 -6.59 -15.15 -0.71
N PRO A 351 -5.37 -14.62 -0.66
CA PRO A 351 -5.02 -13.34 -1.26
C PRO A 351 -4.85 -13.41 -2.78
N GLY A 352 -4.67 -12.26 -3.39
CA GLY A 352 -4.21 -12.12 -4.76
C GLY A 352 -2.87 -12.83 -5.00
N GLY A 353 -2.58 -13.12 -6.25
CA GLY A 353 -1.37 -13.81 -6.68
C GLY A 353 -1.44 -14.20 -8.16
N PHE A 354 -0.47 -14.99 -8.61
CA PHE A 354 -0.38 -15.48 -9.99
C PHE A 354 0.42 -16.78 -10.07
N GLY A 355 0.30 -17.48 -11.21
CA GLY A 355 1.05 -18.69 -11.53
C GLY A 355 0.62 -19.93 -10.74
N LYS A 356 1.14 -21.11 -11.14
CA LYS A 356 0.72 -22.43 -10.66
C LYS A 356 1.13 -22.75 -9.22
N ARG A 357 2.19 -22.15 -8.72
CA ARG A 357 2.82 -22.46 -7.43
C ARG A 357 1.82 -22.31 -6.26
N GLY A 358 1.65 -23.36 -5.45
CA GLY A 358 0.78 -23.38 -4.26
C GLY A 358 -0.74 -23.39 -4.55
N THR A 359 -1.18 -23.71 -5.79
CA THR A 359 -2.60 -23.77 -6.15
C THR A 359 -3.34 -24.88 -5.42
N ASP A 360 -2.75 -26.08 -5.32
CA ASP A 360 -3.40 -27.24 -4.72
C ASP A 360 -3.70 -27.03 -3.24
N GLY A 361 -2.74 -26.49 -2.48
CA GLY A 361 -2.96 -26.13 -1.08
C GLY A 361 -4.06 -25.10 -0.88
N LYS A 362 -4.18 -24.11 -1.80
CA LYS A 362 -5.27 -23.13 -1.78
C LYS A 362 -6.61 -23.77 -2.08
N ILE A 363 -6.70 -24.59 -3.14
CA ILE A 363 -7.95 -25.28 -3.54
C ILE A 363 -8.45 -26.17 -2.41
N GLU A 364 -7.60 -26.94 -1.76
CA GLU A 364 -7.98 -27.80 -0.64
C GLU A 364 -8.38 -26.99 0.61
N ALA A 365 -7.72 -25.86 0.89
CA ALA A 365 -8.15 -24.98 1.97
C ALA A 365 -9.52 -24.33 1.70
N ILE A 366 -9.82 -23.97 0.46
CA ILE A 366 -11.13 -23.47 0.03
C ILE A 366 -12.20 -24.52 0.20
N LYS A 367 -11.91 -25.76 -0.22
CA LYS A 367 -12.79 -26.92 -0.02
C LYS A 367 -13.07 -27.15 1.47
N HIS A 368 -12.04 -27.07 2.32
CA HIS A 368 -12.17 -27.16 3.76
C HIS A 368 -13.08 -26.05 4.31
N ALA A 369 -12.90 -24.80 3.90
CA ALA A 369 -13.75 -23.67 4.30
C ALA A 369 -15.21 -23.90 3.90
N ARG A 370 -15.45 -24.34 2.65
CA ARG A 370 -16.78 -24.59 2.11
C ARG A 370 -17.52 -25.71 2.86
N LEU A 371 -16.84 -26.83 3.09
CA LEU A 371 -17.44 -28.00 3.76
C LEU A 371 -17.73 -27.76 5.24
N ASN A 372 -16.84 -27.07 5.93
CA ASN A 372 -16.92 -26.81 7.38
C ASN A 372 -17.60 -25.47 7.71
N LYS A 373 -18.18 -24.79 6.71
CA LYS A 373 -18.89 -23.51 6.89
C LYS A 373 -18.04 -22.40 7.53
N ILE A 374 -16.71 -22.45 7.38
CA ILE A 374 -15.79 -21.44 7.89
C ILE A 374 -15.90 -20.19 6.99
N PRO A 375 -16.09 -18.99 7.54
CA PRO A 375 -16.07 -17.76 6.76
C PRO A 375 -14.86 -17.66 5.82
N PHE A 376 -15.12 -17.41 4.54
CA PHE A 376 -14.13 -17.43 3.47
C PHE A 376 -14.13 -16.13 2.67
N LEU A 377 -12.96 -15.54 2.47
CA LEU A 377 -12.73 -14.42 1.55
C LEU A 377 -11.65 -14.79 0.52
N GLY A 378 -12.02 -14.79 -0.76
CA GLY A 378 -11.08 -14.94 -1.88
C GLY A 378 -10.89 -13.60 -2.60
N ILE A 379 -9.65 -13.11 -2.70
CA ILE A 379 -9.33 -11.85 -3.36
C ILE A 379 -8.59 -12.15 -4.67
N CYS A 380 -9.07 -11.61 -5.80
CA CYS A 380 -8.49 -11.72 -7.12
C CYS A 380 -8.19 -13.19 -7.48
N TYR A 381 -6.94 -13.62 -7.42
CA TYR A 381 -6.55 -15.02 -7.59
C TYR A 381 -7.29 -15.98 -6.61
N GLY A 382 -7.58 -15.52 -5.39
CA GLY A 382 -8.35 -16.29 -4.40
C GLY A 382 -9.78 -16.57 -4.85
N MET A 383 -10.44 -15.63 -5.51
CA MET A 383 -11.75 -15.87 -6.16
C MET A 383 -11.63 -16.88 -7.29
N GLN A 384 -10.62 -16.77 -8.16
CA GLN A 384 -10.37 -17.70 -9.27
C GLN A 384 -10.15 -19.13 -8.76
N MET A 385 -9.37 -19.30 -7.69
CA MET A 385 -9.18 -20.62 -7.05
C MET A 385 -10.47 -21.18 -6.46
N ALA A 386 -11.35 -20.34 -5.92
CA ALA A 386 -12.66 -20.76 -5.42
C ALA A 386 -13.58 -21.25 -6.54
N ILE A 387 -13.53 -20.62 -7.70
CA ILE A 387 -14.25 -21.05 -8.89
C ILE A 387 -13.71 -22.39 -9.40
N ILE A 388 -12.39 -22.58 -9.46
CA ILE A 388 -11.79 -23.87 -9.86
C ILE A 388 -12.16 -24.97 -8.86
N GLU A 389 -12.07 -24.70 -7.55
CA GLU A 389 -12.50 -25.67 -6.52
C GLU A 389 -13.96 -26.11 -6.74
N PHE A 390 -14.85 -25.15 -6.91
CA PHE A 390 -16.26 -25.43 -7.07
C PHE A 390 -16.56 -26.19 -8.38
N ALA A 391 -15.91 -25.79 -9.47
CA ALA A 391 -16.03 -26.49 -10.74
C ALA A 391 -15.62 -27.98 -10.63
N ARG A 392 -14.48 -28.24 -10.01
CA ARG A 392 -13.96 -29.61 -9.85
C ARG A 392 -14.84 -30.47 -8.95
N ASN A 393 -15.26 -29.91 -7.81
CA ASN A 393 -15.94 -30.69 -6.76
C ASN A 393 -17.47 -30.69 -6.85
N GLN A 394 -18.11 -29.59 -7.31
CA GLN A 394 -19.56 -29.45 -7.38
C GLN A 394 -20.12 -29.65 -8.79
N LEU A 395 -19.43 -29.14 -9.82
CA LEU A 395 -19.83 -29.34 -11.23
C LEU A 395 -19.25 -30.62 -11.85
N LYS A 396 -18.34 -31.30 -11.12
CA LYS A 396 -17.64 -32.51 -11.57
C LYS A 396 -16.78 -32.32 -12.82
N LEU A 397 -16.36 -31.08 -13.08
CA LEU A 397 -15.44 -30.72 -14.15
C LEU A 397 -13.98 -30.92 -13.69
N LYS A 398 -13.53 -32.18 -13.63
CA LYS A 398 -12.23 -32.56 -13.04
C LYS A 398 -11.04 -31.81 -13.63
N ASN A 399 -11.08 -31.51 -14.93
CA ASN A 399 -10.02 -30.81 -15.67
C ASN A 399 -10.16 -29.28 -15.66
N ALA A 400 -11.08 -28.72 -14.85
CA ALA A 400 -11.27 -27.28 -14.75
C ALA A 400 -9.99 -26.60 -14.24
N THR A 401 -9.54 -25.54 -14.94
CA THR A 401 -8.24 -24.91 -14.69
C THR A 401 -8.25 -23.44 -15.11
N SER A 402 -7.11 -22.76 -14.92
CA SER A 402 -6.78 -21.46 -15.52
C SER A 402 -5.81 -21.66 -16.67
N SER A 403 -6.02 -20.96 -17.79
CA SER A 403 -5.06 -20.92 -18.90
C SER A 403 -3.71 -20.28 -18.52
N GLU A 404 -3.64 -19.62 -17.38
CA GLU A 404 -2.41 -19.06 -16.81
C GLU A 404 -1.35 -20.14 -16.53
N PHE A 405 -1.75 -21.33 -16.09
CA PHE A 405 -0.83 -22.38 -15.66
C PHE A 405 -1.08 -23.76 -16.25
N ASP A 406 -2.19 -23.95 -16.95
CA ASP A 406 -2.48 -25.21 -17.67
C ASP A 406 -3.31 -24.92 -18.93
N LYS A 407 -2.64 -24.99 -20.08
CA LYS A 407 -3.23 -24.76 -21.40
C LYS A 407 -3.97 -25.98 -21.96
N LYS A 408 -3.84 -27.18 -21.34
CA LYS A 408 -4.45 -28.43 -21.82
C LYS A 408 -5.77 -28.75 -21.11
N GLY A 409 -5.99 -28.19 -19.92
CA GLY A 409 -7.23 -28.40 -19.17
C GLY A 409 -8.39 -27.56 -19.70
N LEU A 410 -9.56 -27.69 -19.05
CA LEU A 410 -10.76 -26.91 -19.36
C LEU A 410 -10.61 -25.49 -18.78
N PRO A 411 -10.40 -24.43 -19.60
CA PRO A 411 -10.14 -23.10 -19.11
C PRO A 411 -11.43 -22.42 -18.65
N ILE A 412 -11.72 -22.48 -17.34
CA ILE A 412 -12.80 -21.69 -16.73
C ILE A 412 -12.31 -20.32 -16.26
N ILE A 413 -10.99 -20.14 -16.21
CA ILE A 413 -10.30 -18.86 -16.03
C ILE A 413 -9.41 -18.66 -17.26
N GLY A 414 -9.51 -17.52 -17.93
CA GLY A 414 -8.77 -17.25 -19.16
C GLY A 414 -8.38 -15.77 -19.30
N LEU A 415 -7.53 -15.47 -20.29
CA LEU A 415 -7.19 -14.09 -20.65
C LEU A 415 -8.41 -13.35 -21.20
N ILE A 416 -8.48 -12.05 -20.89
CA ILE A 416 -9.36 -11.14 -21.62
C ILE A 416 -8.66 -10.81 -22.95
N ASN A 417 -9.24 -11.26 -24.05
CA ASN A 417 -8.69 -11.02 -25.37
C ASN A 417 -8.91 -9.59 -25.85
N GLU A 418 -9.96 -8.93 -25.35
CA GLU A 418 -10.31 -7.56 -25.74
C GLU A 418 -10.94 -6.82 -24.55
N TRP A 419 -10.44 -5.61 -24.27
CA TRP A 419 -11.05 -4.68 -23.32
C TRP A 419 -10.82 -3.23 -23.75
N THR A 420 -11.62 -2.32 -23.21
CA THR A 420 -11.50 -0.89 -23.46
C THR A 420 -10.73 -0.20 -22.35
N LYS A 421 -9.66 0.53 -22.68
CA LYS A 421 -8.93 1.41 -21.78
C LYS A 421 -8.94 2.82 -22.37
N ASP A 422 -9.41 3.80 -21.60
CA ASP A 422 -9.50 5.20 -22.04
C ASP A 422 -10.26 5.39 -23.37
N GLY A 423 -11.30 4.56 -23.60
CA GLY A 423 -12.10 4.59 -24.84
C GLY A 423 -11.50 3.83 -26.03
N GLN A 424 -10.33 3.22 -25.88
CA GLN A 424 -9.69 2.41 -26.93
C GLN A 424 -9.71 0.91 -26.60
N MET A 425 -9.97 0.08 -27.59
CA MET A 425 -9.95 -1.39 -27.46
C MET A 425 -8.50 -1.89 -27.45
N ILE A 426 -8.10 -2.58 -26.38
CA ILE A 426 -6.75 -3.18 -26.24
C ILE A 426 -6.88 -4.70 -26.33
N LYS A 427 -6.12 -5.32 -27.24
CA LYS A 427 -6.01 -6.78 -27.33
C LYS A 427 -4.95 -7.28 -26.36
N GLY A 428 -5.32 -8.20 -25.47
CA GLY A 428 -4.40 -8.86 -24.56
C GLY A 428 -3.55 -9.89 -25.30
N THR A 429 -2.23 -9.87 -25.10
CA THR A 429 -1.31 -10.90 -25.59
C THR A 429 -0.46 -11.47 -24.47
N ASP A 430 -0.06 -12.75 -24.60
CA ASP A 430 0.84 -13.43 -23.65
C ASP A 430 2.23 -12.78 -23.58
N LYS A 431 2.60 -11.93 -24.54
CA LYS A 431 3.95 -11.38 -24.70
C LYS A 431 4.14 -10.00 -24.07
N ASP A 432 3.06 -9.24 -23.86
CA ASP A 432 3.13 -7.90 -23.28
C ASP A 432 2.70 -7.93 -21.81
N LEU A 433 3.65 -8.22 -20.94
CA LEU A 433 3.43 -8.37 -19.49
C LEU A 433 3.08 -7.05 -18.78
N GLY A 434 3.30 -5.88 -19.35
CA GLY A 434 3.02 -4.57 -18.74
C GLY A 434 1.73 -3.88 -19.23
N GLY A 435 1.23 -4.22 -20.44
CA GLY A 435 0.21 -3.42 -21.14
C GLY A 435 -1.25 -3.92 -21.11
N THR A 436 -1.50 -5.15 -20.67
CA THR A 436 -2.78 -5.86 -20.87
C THR A 436 -3.54 -6.21 -19.60
N MET A 437 -3.31 -5.50 -18.47
CA MET A 437 -4.03 -5.70 -17.21
C MET A 437 -5.23 -4.78 -17.07
N ARG A 438 -6.29 -5.28 -16.41
CA ARG A 438 -7.24 -4.39 -15.74
C ARG A 438 -6.54 -3.80 -14.52
N LEU A 439 -6.26 -2.51 -14.59
CA LEU A 439 -5.46 -1.80 -13.61
C LEU A 439 -6.16 -0.51 -13.19
N GLY A 440 -6.32 -0.32 -11.87
CA GLY A 440 -7.04 0.82 -11.32
C GLY A 440 -8.51 0.54 -11.03
N SER A 441 -9.30 1.58 -10.97
CA SER A 441 -10.66 1.55 -10.44
C SER A 441 -11.69 1.27 -11.53
N TYR A 442 -12.51 0.22 -11.35
CA TYR A 442 -13.62 -0.17 -12.24
C TYR A 442 -14.91 -0.31 -11.46
N ASP A 443 -16.02 -0.08 -12.16
CA ASP A 443 -17.35 -0.20 -11.60
C ASP A 443 -17.83 -1.66 -11.67
N ALA A 444 -18.58 -2.08 -10.63
CA ALA A 444 -19.31 -3.35 -10.62
C ALA A 444 -20.77 -3.13 -10.19
N LYS A 445 -21.70 -3.73 -10.93
CA LYS A 445 -23.14 -3.79 -10.59
C LYS A 445 -23.41 -4.94 -9.65
N LEU A 446 -24.09 -4.69 -8.54
CA LEU A 446 -24.42 -5.68 -7.53
C LEU A 446 -25.86 -6.18 -7.67
N ASN A 447 -26.04 -7.50 -7.57
CA ASN A 447 -27.34 -8.13 -7.56
C ASN A 447 -28.14 -7.69 -6.32
N ASN A 448 -29.42 -7.32 -6.51
CA ASN A 448 -30.27 -6.71 -5.47
C ASN A 448 -30.43 -7.58 -4.22
N ASN A 449 -30.53 -8.90 -4.34
CA ASN A 449 -30.79 -9.82 -3.23
C ASN A 449 -29.53 -10.48 -2.66
N SER A 450 -28.32 -10.02 -3.05
CA SER A 450 -27.05 -10.61 -2.64
C SER A 450 -26.61 -10.15 -1.25
N LYS A 451 -25.76 -10.94 -0.58
CA LYS A 451 -25.09 -10.55 0.66
C LYS A 451 -24.19 -9.33 0.43
N ILE A 452 -23.46 -9.32 -0.69
CA ILE A 452 -22.56 -8.22 -1.02
C ILE A 452 -23.29 -6.89 -1.16
N ARG A 453 -24.51 -6.90 -1.73
CA ARG A 453 -25.35 -5.72 -1.83
C ARG A 453 -25.72 -5.15 -0.45
N LYS A 454 -26.02 -6.04 0.51
CA LYS A 454 -26.30 -5.65 1.91
C LYS A 454 -25.05 -5.11 2.61
N ILE A 455 -23.87 -5.65 2.29
CA ILE A 455 -22.59 -5.23 2.85
C ILE A 455 -22.20 -3.82 2.37
N TYR A 456 -22.24 -3.57 1.07
CA TYR A 456 -21.85 -2.28 0.49
C TYR A 456 -22.95 -1.21 0.57
N LYS A 457 -24.21 -1.62 0.68
CA LYS A 457 -25.38 -0.72 0.68
C LYS A 457 -25.46 0.18 -0.57
N SER A 458 -24.92 -0.29 -1.68
CA SER A 458 -24.89 0.42 -2.97
C SER A 458 -25.23 -0.51 -4.15
N LYS A 459 -25.86 0.00 -5.22
CA LYS A 459 -26.16 -0.74 -6.47
C LYS A 459 -24.94 -0.93 -7.33
N ILE A 460 -24.07 0.06 -7.33
CA ILE A 460 -22.81 0.09 -8.06
C ILE A 460 -21.71 0.37 -7.06
N ILE A 461 -20.63 -0.37 -7.16
CA ILE A 461 -19.41 -0.14 -6.39
C ILE A 461 -18.27 0.16 -7.35
N LYS A 462 -17.24 0.80 -6.85
CA LYS A 462 -16.05 1.14 -7.62
C LYS A 462 -14.84 0.61 -6.87
N GLU A 463 -14.12 -0.37 -7.43
CA GLU A 463 -13.02 -1.05 -6.75
C GLU A 463 -11.77 -1.13 -7.61
N ARG A 464 -10.59 -1.29 -6.99
CA ARG A 464 -9.30 -1.33 -7.68
C ARG A 464 -8.98 -2.75 -8.15
N HIS A 465 -8.55 -2.86 -9.39
CA HIS A 465 -8.15 -4.11 -10.04
C HIS A 465 -6.67 -4.14 -10.35
N ARG A 466 -6.10 -5.35 -10.39
CA ARG A 466 -4.75 -5.64 -10.84
C ARG A 466 -4.70 -7.10 -11.28
N HIS A 467 -5.19 -7.40 -12.48
CA HIS A 467 -5.20 -8.78 -13.01
C HIS A 467 -5.38 -8.82 -14.53
N ARG A 468 -5.03 -9.96 -15.13
CA ARG A 468 -5.15 -10.25 -16.57
C ARG A 468 -6.19 -11.31 -16.87
N TYR A 469 -6.33 -12.27 -15.93
CA TYR A 469 -7.19 -13.43 -16.10
C TYR A 469 -8.55 -13.18 -15.48
N GLU A 470 -9.58 -13.66 -16.16
CA GLU A 470 -10.98 -13.47 -15.79
C GLU A 470 -11.72 -14.80 -15.81
N VAL A 471 -12.83 -14.84 -15.10
CA VAL A 471 -13.75 -15.97 -15.09
C VAL A 471 -14.54 -16.01 -16.39
N ASN A 472 -14.62 -17.17 -17.03
CA ASN A 472 -15.43 -17.36 -18.23
C ASN A 472 -16.94 -17.35 -17.87
N ILE A 473 -17.62 -16.26 -18.26
CA ILE A 473 -19.05 -16.03 -17.95
C ILE A 473 -19.97 -17.10 -18.55
N ALA A 474 -19.55 -17.79 -19.63
CA ALA A 474 -20.35 -18.83 -20.26
C ALA A 474 -20.71 -20.00 -19.33
N TYR A 475 -19.96 -20.18 -18.24
CA TYR A 475 -20.26 -21.21 -17.24
C TYR A 475 -21.23 -20.75 -16.16
N ARG A 476 -21.66 -19.49 -16.13
CA ARG A 476 -22.48 -18.88 -15.06
C ARG A 476 -23.67 -19.74 -14.67
N ASP A 477 -24.52 -20.13 -15.63
CA ASP A 477 -25.74 -20.89 -15.34
C ASP A 477 -25.47 -22.23 -14.67
N LYS A 478 -24.37 -22.89 -15.03
CA LYS A 478 -23.96 -24.16 -14.42
C LYS A 478 -23.57 -23.97 -12.95
N PHE A 479 -22.86 -22.87 -12.64
CA PHE A 479 -22.48 -22.53 -11.28
C PHE A 479 -23.69 -22.13 -10.43
N GLU A 480 -24.57 -21.27 -10.97
CA GLU A 480 -25.75 -20.76 -10.24
C GLU A 480 -26.75 -21.87 -9.92
N LYS A 481 -26.97 -22.84 -10.83
CA LYS A 481 -27.78 -24.05 -10.59
C LYS A 481 -27.26 -24.90 -9.42
N LYS A 482 -25.96 -24.84 -9.11
CA LYS A 482 -25.34 -25.56 -7.98
C LYS A 482 -25.13 -24.66 -6.74
N GLY A 483 -25.59 -23.39 -6.78
CA GLY A 483 -25.64 -22.51 -5.63
C GLY A 483 -24.44 -21.56 -5.48
N MET A 484 -23.55 -21.45 -6.48
CA MET A 484 -22.57 -20.37 -6.55
C MET A 484 -23.15 -19.22 -7.38
N ILE A 485 -23.44 -18.10 -6.74
CA ILE A 485 -24.10 -16.94 -7.35
C ILE A 485 -23.05 -15.94 -7.80
N PHE A 486 -23.18 -15.44 -9.02
CA PHE A 486 -22.43 -14.31 -9.53
C PHE A 486 -23.13 -13.01 -9.09
N SER A 487 -22.78 -12.54 -7.91
CA SER A 487 -23.49 -11.44 -7.23
C SER A 487 -23.02 -10.04 -7.60
N GLY A 488 -21.92 -9.93 -8.34
CA GLY A 488 -21.42 -8.71 -8.92
C GLY A 488 -20.87 -8.94 -10.33
N LEU A 489 -21.20 -8.06 -11.25
CA LEU A 489 -20.77 -8.10 -12.65
C LEU A 489 -20.27 -6.73 -13.10
N SER A 490 -19.42 -6.70 -14.13
CA SER A 490 -19.07 -5.46 -14.84
C SER A 490 -20.33 -4.76 -15.37
N PRO A 491 -20.30 -3.45 -15.66
CA PRO A 491 -21.47 -2.70 -16.13
C PRO A 491 -22.13 -3.27 -17.39
N ASP A 492 -21.36 -3.90 -18.26
CA ASP A 492 -21.80 -4.59 -19.47
C ASP A 492 -22.26 -6.04 -19.24
N ASN A 493 -22.21 -6.54 -18.00
CA ASN A 493 -22.53 -7.88 -17.55
C ASN A 493 -21.64 -9.00 -18.14
N LYS A 494 -20.48 -8.68 -18.70
CA LYS A 494 -19.58 -9.66 -19.32
C LYS A 494 -18.56 -10.28 -18.36
N LEU A 495 -18.14 -9.55 -17.33
CA LEU A 495 -17.08 -9.96 -16.43
C LEU A 495 -17.62 -10.20 -15.02
N PRO A 496 -17.42 -11.43 -14.48
CA PRO A 496 -17.73 -11.74 -13.09
C PRO A 496 -16.80 -11.03 -12.12
N GLU A 497 -17.35 -10.18 -11.27
CA GLU A 497 -16.62 -9.39 -10.30
C GLU A 497 -16.69 -9.98 -8.89
N ILE A 498 -17.81 -10.64 -8.56
CA ILE A 498 -18.08 -11.17 -7.22
C ILE A 498 -18.84 -12.48 -7.29
N ILE A 499 -18.42 -13.45 -6.48
CA ILE A 499 -19.12 -14.71 -6.26
C ILE A 499 -19.52 -14.88 -4.79
N GLU A 500 -20.66 -15.55 -4.57
CA GLU A 500 -21.16 -15.95 -3.25
C GLU A 500 -21.68 -17.38 -3.26
N LEU A 501 -21.59 -18.09 -2.13
CA LEU A 501 -22.31 -19.35 -1.94
C LEU A 501 -23.64 -19.15 -1.21
N LYS A 502 -24.75 -19.59 -1.82
CA LYS A 502 -26.13 -19.44 -1.31
C LYS A 502 -26.28 -20.05 0.09
N ASN A 503 -25.83 -21.27 0.27
CA ASN A 503 -26.01 -22.08 1.48
C ASN A 503 -24.78 -22.05 2.41
N HIS A 504 -24.01 -20.95 2.39
CA HIS A 504 -22.87 -20.76 3.28
C HIS A 504 -23.07 -19.51 4.14
N PRO A 505 -22.72 -19.51 5.43
CA PRO A 505 -22.91 -18.36 6.31
C PRO A 505 -22.20 -17.12 5.77
N TRP A 506 -20.94 -17.26 5.33
CA TRP A 506 -20.19 -16.17 4.69
C TRP A 506 -19.09 -16.73 3.79
N PHE A 507 -19.31 -16.75 2.49
CA PHE A 507 -18.35 -17.20 1.48
C PHE A 507 -18.44 -16.23 0.30
N ILE A 508 -17.41 -15.41 0.14
CA ILE A 508 -17.35 -14.35 -0.88
C ILE A 508 -16.00 -14.40 -1.57
N GLY A 509 -16.01 -14.38 -2.89
CA GLY A 509 -14.83 -14.14 -3.72
C GLY A 509 -15.01 -12.85 -4.51
N VAL A 510 -13.97 -12.05 -4.63
CA VAL A 510 -13.95 -10.79 -5.39
C VAL A 510 -12.78 -10.76 -6.35
N GLN A 511 -12.98 -10.26 -7.58
CA GLN A 511 -11.92 -10.17 -8.59
C GLN A 511 -11.01 -8.96 -8.36
N PHE A 512 -11.52 -7.93 -7.73
CA PHE A 512 -10.81 -6.72 -7.37
C PHE A 512 -10.03 -6.85 -6.03
N HIS A 513 -9.28 -5.82 -5.69
CA HIS A 513 -8.43 -5.71 -4.50
C HIS A 513 -8.99 -4.71 -3.48
N PRO A 514 -9.95 -5.10 -2.61
CA PRO A 514 -10.58 -4.19 -1.65
C PRO A 514 -9.60 -3.71 -0.56
N GLU A 515 -8.49 -4.42 -0.34
CA GLU A 515 -7.45 -4.07 0.64
C GLU A 515 -6.84 -2.70 0.35
N PHE A 516 -6.69 -2.30 -0.91
CA PHE A 516 -6.12 -1.02 -1.29
C PHE A 516 -7.00 0.19 -0.91
N LYS A 517 -8.27 -0.03 -0.63
CA LYS A 517 -9.20 1.05 -0.25
C LYS A 517 -9.52 1.08 1.24
N SER A 518 -9.05 0.12 2.01
CA SER A 518 -9.31 0.07 3.45
C SER A 518 -8.45 1.08 4.21
N ARG A 519 -9.08 1.81 5.15
CA ARG A 519 -8.42 2.82 5.99
C ARG A 519 -8.78 2.60 7.45
N PRO A 520 -7.91 2.95 8.41
CA PRO A 520 -8.20 2.72 9.84
C PRO A 520 -9.39 3.53 10.34
N LEU A 521 -9.60 4.73 9.80
CA LEU A 521 -10.73 5.61 10.15
C LEU A 521 -11.97 5.39 9.27
N ALA A 522 -11.84 4.64 8.17
CA ALA A 522 -12.91 4.23 7.26
C ALA A 522 -12.66 2.78 6.80
N PRO A 523 -12.85 1.78 7.69
CA PRO A 523 -12.65 0.38 7.36
C PRO A 523 -13.52 -0.06 6.18
N HIS A 524 -12.91 -0.80 5.24
CA HIS A 524 -13.62 -1.28 4.06
C HIS A 524 -14.76 -2.24 4.48
N PRO A 525 -15.99 -2.10 3.91
CA PRO A 525 -17.17 -2.83 4.37
C PRO A 525 -17.03 -4.35 4.24
N LEU A 526 -16.33 -4.83 3.23
CA LEU A 526 -16.10 -6.26 3.00
C LEU A 526 -15.27 -6.88 4.13
N PHE A 527 -14.14 -6.26 4.53
CA PHE A 527 -13.33 -6.73 5.64
C PHE A 527 -14.06 -6.61 6.98
N SER A 528 -14.83 -5.53 7.18
CA SER A 528 -15.66 -5.38 8.37
C SER A 528 -16.70 -6.51 8.50
N SER A 529 -17.35 -6.88 7.39
CA SER A 529 -18.31 -7.97 7.35
C SER A 529 -17.65 -9.35 7.52
N PHE A 530 -16.48 -9.57 6.89
CA PHE A 530 -15.72 -10.82 7.03
C PHE A 530 -15.32 -11.06 8.48
N ILE A 531 -14.73 -10.06 9.15
CA ILE A 531 -14.33 -10.17 10.56
C ILE A 531 -15.55 -10.34 11.48
N LYS A 532 -16.69 -9.69 11.17
CA LYS A 532 -17.95 -9.93 11.90
C LYS A 532 -18.40 -11.38 11.77
N ALA A 533 -18.34 -11.96 10.58
CA ALA A 533 -18.68 -13.36 10.35
C ALA A 533 -17.72 -14.30 11.10
N ALA A 534 -16.40 -14.05 11.02
CA ALA A 534 -15.39 -14.80 11.73
C ALA A 534 -15.57 -14.76 13.26
N LYS A 535 -15.94 -13.59 13.81
CA LYS A 535 -16.24 -13.43 15.25
C LYS A 535 -17.42 -14.29 15.72
N ASN A 536 -18.40 -14.52 14.84
CA ASN A 536 -19.61 -15.28 15.13
C ASN A 536 -19.49 -16.76 14.76
N HIS A 537 -18.41 -17.17 14.11
CA HIS A 537 -18.13 -18.56 13.80
C HIS A 537 -17.63 -19.28 15.06
N LYS A 538 -18.32 -20.39 15.43
CA LYS A 538 -18.02 -21.22 16.60
C LYS A 538 -17.19 -22.43 16.22
#